data_7d61a393409aacf06d6251b20681a809
#
_entry.id   7d61a393409aacf06d6251b20681a809
#
_cell.length_a   1.000
_cell.length_b   1.000
_cell.length_c   1.000
_cell.angle_alpha   90.00
_cell.angle_beta   90.00
_cell.angle_gamma   90.00
#
_symmetry.space_group_name_H-M   'P 1'
#
loop_
_entity.id
_entity.type
_entity.pdbx_description
1 polymer ?
#
loop_
_entity_poly.entity_id
_entity_poly.type
_entity_poly.pdbx_seq_one_letter_code
_entity_poly.pdbx_strand_id
1 'polypeptide(L)'
;MNVKSNIRTSLLSRRLDLSSTELTKKSKSIQSTIINSVLFQKAKTIGCYLPIKNEVMTKNLMEFATNDSKIVAVPKIKDHMMVFQDYAFADQLRKNKFGILENEGQVIQPDEFDLIICPTLAADIHGNRIGYGQGYYDRYLLKAVNAKFVALIFDFQLIDERIIAEPHDVSMDYLCNENELIQIK
;
A
#
# COMPACT_ATOMS: atom_id res chain seq x y z
N MET A 1 -6.85 11.33 -24.63
CA MET A 1 -7.01 10.49 -23.42
C MET A 1 -5.76 10.66 -22.57
N ASN A 2 -5.90 10.77 -21.24
CA ASN A 2 -4.76 10.97 -20.35
C ASN A 2 -3.96 9.66 -20.23
N VAL A 3 -2.64 9.70 -20.48
CA VAL A 3 -1.74 8.52 -20.44
C VAL A 3 -1.89 7.74 -19.13
N LYS A 4 -1.92 8.43 -17.98
CA LYS A 4 -2.16 7.80 -16.66
C LYS A 4 -3.49 7.02 -16.61
N SER A 5 -4.53 7.47 -17.32
CA SER A 5 -5.83 6.78 -17.37
C SER A 5 -5.75 5.46 -18.13
N ASN A 6 -5.04 5.42 -19.26
CA ASN A 6 -4.87 4.21 -20.06
C ASN A 6 -4.06 3.15 -19.30
N ILE A 7 -2.94 3.56 -18.70
CA ILE A 7 -2.10 2.68 -17.85
C ILE A 7 -2.95 2.10 -16.72
N ARG A 8 -3.73 2.95 -16.03
CA ARG A 8 -4.59 2.54 -14.92
C ARG A 8 -5.60 1.48 -15.36
N THR A 9 -6.28 1.68 -16.48
CA THR A 9 -7.28 0.75 -17.00
C THR A 9 -6.64 -0.58 -17.41
N SER A 10 -5.55 -0.54 -18.16
CA SER A 10 -4.84 -1.73 -18.63
C SER A 10 -4.32 -2.60 -17.48
N LEU A 11 -3.61 -1.99 -16.53
CA LEU A 11 -3.03 -2.75 -15.41
C LEU A 11 -4.08 -3.21 -14.39
N LEU A 12 -5.17 -2.47 -14.21
CA LEU A 12 -6.29 -2.93 -13.41
C LEU A 12 -6.94 -4.18 -14.03
N SER A 13 -7.17 -4.18 -15.35
CA SER A 13 -7.69 -5.36 -16.05
C SER A 13 -6.78 -6.57 -15.85
N ARG A 14 -5.48 -6.41 -16.14
CA ARG A 14 -4.48 -7.49 -15.97
C ARG A 14 -4.43 -8.01 -14.53
N ARG A 15 -4.60 -7.14 -13.54
CA ARG A 15 -4.64 -7.54 -12.14
C ARG A 15 -5.91 -8.31 -11.78
N LEU A 16 -7.05 -7.93 -12.33
CA LEU A 16 -8.33 -8.62 -12.14
C LEU A 16 -8.37 -10.00 -12.80
N ASP A 17 -7.57 -10.22 -13.85
CA ASP A 17 -7.45 -11.49 -14.56
C ASP A 17 -6.60 -12.52 -13.79
N LEU A 18 -5.90 -12.13 -12.73
CA LEU A 18 -5.16 -13.07 -11.88
C LEU A 18 -6.13 -14.07 -11.24
N SER A 19 -5.83 -15.35 -11.41
CA SER A 19 -6.52 -16.41 -10.67
C SER A 19 -6.25 -16.29 -9.16
N SER A 20 -7.13 -16.82 -8.34
CA SER A 20 -6.95 -16.82 -6.87
C SER A 20 -5.65 -17.50 -6.44
N THR A 21 -5.23 -18.53 -7.15
CA THR A 21 -3.97 -19.25 -6.89
C THR A 21 -2.76 -18.39 -7.20
N GLU A 22 -2.74 -17.71 -8.35
CA GLU A 22 -1.66 -16.79 -8.74
C GLU A 22 -1.58 -15.60 -7.79
N LEU A 23 -2.73 -14.98 -7.49
CA LEU A 23 -2.83 -13.87 -6.54
C LEU A 23 -2.23 -14.25 -5.19
N THR A 24 -2.60 -15.41 -4.66
CA THR A 24 -2.10 -15.90 -3.37
C THR A 24 -0.61 -16.18 -3.42
N LYS A 25 -0.12 -16.88 -4.45
CA LYS A 25 1.30 -17.24 -4.60
C LYS A 25 2.17 -15.99 -4.72
N LYS A 26 1.81 -15.07 -5.62
CA LYS A 26 2.55 -13.81 -5.86
C LYS A 26 2.54 -12.93 -4.61
N SER A 27 1.38 -12.73 -3.99
CA SER A 27 1.25 -11.95 -2.75
C SER A 27 2.08 -12.53 -1.61
N LYS A 28 2.14 -13.87 -1.48
CA LYS A 28 2.97 -14.52 -0.46
C LYS A 28 4.46 -14.23 -0.67
N SER A 29 4.95 -14.28 -1.91
CA SER A 29 6.34 -13.94 -2.23
C SER A 29 6.65 -12.49 -1.85
N ILE A 30 5.82 -11.54 -2.29
CA ILE A 30 5.99 -10.11 -1.99
C ILE A 30 5.98 -9.86 -0.47
N GLN A 31 5.02 -10.43 0.25
CA GLN A 31 4.95 -10.29 1.71
C GLN A 31 6.19 -10.87 2.40
N SER A 32 6.69 -12.02 1.93
CA SER A 32 7.92 -12.61 2.47
C SER A 32 9.14 -11.70 2.25
N THR A 33 9.25 -11.10 1.06
CA THR A 33 10.33 -10.15 0.74
C THR A 33 10.33 -8.96 1.67
N ILE A 34 9.19 -8.30 1.87
CA ILE A 34 9.12 -7.12 2.73
C ILE A 34 9.28 -7.48 4.21
N ILE A 35 8.67 -8.56 4.70
CA ILE A 35 8.76 -9.01 6.10
C ILE A 35 10.22 -9.29 6.49
N ASN A 36 11.02 -9.89 5.61
CA ASN A 36 12.43 -10.22 5.87
C ASN A 36 13.37 -9.01 5.69
N SER A 37 12.87 -7.86 5.26
CA SER A 37 13.70 -6.66 5.09
C SER A 37 14.06 -6.00 6.42
N VAL A 38 15.24 -5.38 6.48
CA VAL A 38 15.67 -4.56 7.64
C VAL A 38 14.70 -3.41 7.87
N LEU A 39 14.10 -2.88 6.81
CA LEU A 39 13.11 -1.81 6.87
C LEU A 39 11.89 -2.22 7.72
N PHE A 40 11.30 -3.38 7.42
CA PHE A 40 10.15 -3.90 8.15
C PHE A 40 10.51 -4.33 9.58
N GLN A 41 11.67 -4.97 9.74
CA GLN A 41 12.12 -5.45 11.04
C GLN A 41 12.32 -4.31 12.05
N LYS A 42 12.82 -3.16 11.62
CA LYS A 42 13.05 -1.97 12.47
C LYS A 42 11.79 -1.15 12.73
N ALA A 43 10.80 -1.21 11.83
CA ALA A 43 9.56 -0.45 11.98
C ALA A 43 8.77 -0.92 13.20
N LYS A 44 8.28 0.01 13.99
CA LYS A 44 7.41 -0.22 15.17
C LYS A 44 5.96 0.08 14.85
N THR A 45 5.71 1.12 14.07
CA THR A 45 4.38 1.57 13.63
C THR A 45 4.26 1.48 12.12
N ILE A 46 3.32 0.66 11.64
CA ILE A 46 3.16 0.33 10.23
C ILE A 46 1.75 0.69 9.76
N GLY A 47 1.65 1.58 8.78
CA GLY A 47 0.43 1.82 8.03
C GLY A 47 0.31 0.81 6.89
N CYS A 48 -0.83 0.11 6.78
CA CYS A 48 -1.03 -0.90 5.75
C CYS A 48 -2.46 -0.86 5.20
N TYR A 49 -2.60 -0.93 3.87
CA TYR A 49 -3.92 -0.97 3.23
C TYR A 49 -4.61 -2.33 3.38
N LEU A 50 -5.94 -2.32 3.34
CA LEU A 50 -6.75 -3.53 3.16
C LEU A 50 -6.98 -3.73 1.66
N PRO A 51 -6.60 -4.89 1.09
CA PRO A 51 -6.58 -5.09 -0.35
C PRO A 51 -7.97 -5.11 -0.96
N ILE A 52 -8.12 -4.45 -2.10
CA ILE A 52 -9.30 -4.47 -2.95
C ILE A 52 -8.91 -4.83 -4.40
N LYS A 53 -9.85 -5.33 -5.20
CA LYS A 53 -9.65 -5.55 -6.64
C LYS A 53 -8.35 -6.28 -6.98
N ASN A 54 -8.10 -7.40 -6.34
CA ASN A 54 -6.89 -8.22 -6.50
C ASN A 54 -5.57 -7.48 -6.26
N GLU A 55 -5.52 -6.50 -5.35
CA GLU A 55 -4.25 -5.94 -4.86
C GLU A 55 -3.40 -7.01 -4.19
N VAL A 56 -2.10 -6.76 -4.06
CA VAL A 56 -1.23 -7.62 -3.27
C VAL A 56 -1.86 -7.80 -1.88
N MET A 57 -2.08 -9.05 -1.50
CA MET A 57 -2.66 -9.38 -0.20
C MET A 57 -1.72 -8.95 0.92
N THR A 58 -2.27 -8.36 1.98
CA THR A 58 -1.50 -7.80 3.09
C THR A 58 -1.78 -8.48 4.43
N LYS A 59 -2.73 -9.42 4.45
CA LYS A 59 -3.18 -10.09 5.68
C LYS A 59 -2.03 -10.70 6.47
N ASN A 60 -1.20 -11.54 5.83
CA ASN A 60 -0.09 -12.22 6.52
C ASN A 60 0.97 -11.23 7.03
N LEU A 61 1.20 -10.14 6.28
CA LEU A 61 2.10 -9.05 6.70
C LEU A 61 1.59 -8.38 7.98
N MET A 62 0.29 -8.05 8.02
CA MET A 62 -0.33 -7.43 9.19
C MET A 62 -0.35 -8.39 10.39
N GLU A 63 -0.70 -9.66 10.18
CA GLU A 63 -0.68 -10.68 11.24
C GLU A 63 0.74 -10.87 11.79
N PHE A 64 1.76 -10.94 10.93
CA PHE A 64 3.15 -11.04 11.35
C PHE A 64 3.57 -9.81 12.18
N ALA A 65 3.24 -8.60 11.71
CA ALA A 65 3.54 -7.37 12.43
C ALA A 65 2.87 -7.33 13.81
N THR A 66 1.60 -7.70 13.89
CA THR A 66 0.86 -7.74 15.16
C THR A 66 1.45 -8.75 16.13
N ASN A 67 1.82 -9.95 15.64
CA ASN A 67 2.46 -10.99 16.47
C ASN A 67 3.85 -10.57 16.95
N ASP A 68 4.55 -9.70 16.20
CA ASP A 68 5.84 -9.10 16.59
C ASP A 68 5.67 -7.82 17.44
N SER A 69 4.48 -7.62 18.01
CA SER A 69 4.14 -6.47 18.88
C SER A 69 4.31 -5.10 18.22
N LYS A 70 4.23 -5.03 16.88
CA LYS A 70 4.21 -3.76 16.15
C LYS A 70 2.79 -3.19 16.14
N ILE A 71 2.69 -1.87 16.15
CA ILE A 71 1.42 -1.18 15.90
C ILE A 71 1.11 -1.25 14.41
N VAL A 72 -0.02 -1.81 14.07
CA VAL A 72 -0.53 -1.87 12.69
C VAL A 72 -1.75 -0.98 12.57
N ALA A 73 -1.76 -0.08 11.58
CA ALA A 73 -2.89 0.79 11.33
C ALA A 73 -3.37 0.68 9.88
N VAL A 74 -4.69 0.80 9.68
CA VAL A 74 -5.33 0.69 8.36
C VAL A 74 -6.04 1.98 7.99
N PRO A 75 -6.12 2.32 6.69
CA PRO A 75 -6.73 3.57 6.25
C PRO A 75 -8.26 3.55 6.40
N LYS A 76 -8.80 4.68 6.82
CA LYS A 76 -10.23 4.98 6.84
C LYS A 76 -10.47 6.36 6.22
N ILE A 77 -11.53 6.44 5.42
CA ILE A 77 -11.98 7.73 4.89
C ILE A 77 -13.03 8.32 5.83
N LYS A 78 -12.71 9.49 6.38
CA LYS A 78 -13.60 10.26 7.24
C LYS A 78 -13.64 11.70 6.71
N ASP A 79 -14.83 12.23 6.48
CA ASP A 79 -15.05 13.62 6.03
C ASP A 79 -14.16 14.02 4.83
N HIS A 80 -14.10 13.16 3.81
CA HIS A 80 -13.24 13.29 2.61
C HIS A 80 -11.73 13.31 2.87
N MET A 81 -11.29 13.00 4.08
CA MET A 81 -9.89 12.85 4.44
C MET A 81 -9.57 11.40 4.78
N MET A 82 -8.33 11.00 4.53
CA MET A 82 -7.83 9.71 4.95
C MET A 82 -7.14 9.86 6.32
N VAL A 83 -7.47 8.96 7.22
CA VAL A 83 -6.79 8.75 8.50
C VAL A 83 -6.38 7.28 8.59
N PHE A 84 -5.41 6.95 9.42
CA PHE A 84 -5.11 5.58 9.77
C PHE A 84 -5.61 5.28 11.19
N GLN A 85 -6.26 4.14 11.34
CA GLN A 85 -6.74 3.66 12.64
C GLN A 85 -6.07 2.35 13.02
N ASP A 86 -5.78 2.19 14.30
CA ASP A 86 -5.20 0.98 14.87
C ASP A 86 -6.00 -0.25 14.45
N TYR A 87 -5.30 -1.26 13.94
CA TYR A 87 -5.86 -2.52 13.48
C TYR A 87 -6.04 -3.56 14.59
N ALA A 88 -5.59 -3.28 15.82
CA ALA A 88 -5.61 -4.23 16.95
C ALA A 88 -7.01 -4.83 17.26
N PHE A 89 -8.07 -4.26 16.70
CA PHE A 89 -9.46 -4.71 16.87
C PHE A 89 -10.05 -5.25 15.56
N ALA A 90 -9.31 -6.10 14.85
CA ALA A 90 -9.76 -6.71 13.59
C ALA A 90 -11.14 -7.40 13.68
N ASP A 91 -11.51 -7.91 14.85
CA ASP A 91 -12.82 -8.53 15.12
C ASP A 91 -13.99 -7.53 15.06
N GLN A 92 -13.70 -6.23 15.04
CA GLN A 92 -14.68 -5.14 14.99
C GLN A 92 -14.79 -4.48 13.60
N LEU A 93 -14.13 -5.07 12.58
CA LEU A 93 -14.22 -4.57 11.22
C LEU A 93 -15.66 -4.60 10.70
N ARG A 94 -16.18 -3.43 10.31
CA ARG A 94 -17.48 -3.28 9.65
C ARG A 94 -17.29 -2.82 8.21
N LYS A 95 -18.11 -3.34 7.31
CA LYS A 95 -18.11 -2.86 5.92
C LYS A 95 -18.79 -1.49 5.87
N ASN A 96 -18.09 -0.50 5.33
CA ASN A 96 -18.70 0.78 4.98
C ASN A 96 -19.58 0.66 3.72
N LYS A 97 -20.23 1.76 3.32
CA LYS A 97 -21.09 1.83 2.13
C LYS A 97 -20.38 1.51 0.79
N PHE A 98 -19.05 1.45 0.76
CA PHE A 98 -18.24 1.07 -0.39
C PHE A 98 -17.73 -0.38 -0.32
N GLY A 99 -18.14 -1.15 0.72
CA GLY A 99 -17.69 -2.52 0.93
C GLY A 99 -16.29 -2.65 1.53
N ILE A 100 -15.67 -1.54 1.97
CA ILE A 100 -14.35 -1.51 2.61
C ILE A 100 -14.53 -1.81 4.10
N LEU A 101 -13.68 -2.71 4.61
CA LEU A 101 -13.65 -3.01 6.04
C LEU A 101 -13.04 -1.82 6.80
N GLU A 102 -13.71 -1.37 7.85
CA GLU A 102 -13.28 -0.29 8.74
C GLU A 102 -13.43 -0.74 10.19
N ASN A 103 -12.56 -0.23 11.06
CA ASN A 103 -12.69 -0.39 12.51
C ASN A 103 -12.93 0.97 13.19
N GLU A 104 -13.19 0.98 14.49
CA GLU A 104 -13.30 2.19 15.31
C GLU A 104 -12.09 2.38 16.22
N GLY A 105 -10.92 1.85 15.81
CA GLY A 105 -9.67 1.96 16.54
C GLY A 105 -9.17 3.40 16.71
N GLN A 106 -8.22 3.59 17.62
CA GLN A 106 -7.57 4.88 17.82
C GLN A 106 -6.91 5.36 16.52
N VAL A 107 -7.03 6.67 16.23
CA VAL A 107 -6.33 7.29 15.10
C VAL A 107 -4.85 7.42 15.45
N ILE A 108 -3.99 6.89 14.58
CA ILE A 108 -2.54 7.07 14.64
C ILE A 108 -2.17 8.31 13.82
N GLN A 109 -1.35 9.18 14.42
CA GLN A 109 -0.96 10.42 13.75
C GLN A 109 0.07 10.15 12.64
N PRO A 110 0.11 10.97 11.58
CA PRO A 110 1.00 10.74 10.43
C PRO A 110 2.50 10.67 10.79
N ASP A 111 2.94 11.43 11.77
CA ASP A 111 4.34 11.50 12.21
C ASP A 111 4.76 10.35 13.15
N GLU A 112 3.81 9.50 13.57
CA GLU A 112 4.06 8.31 14.38
C GLU A 112 4.44 7.08 13.55
N PHE A 113 4.31 7.14 12.21
CA PHE A 113 4.64 6.00 11.35
C PHE A 113 6.13 5.90 11.05
N ASP A 114 6.65 4.68 11.14
CA ASP A 114 7.99 4.32 10.63
C ASP A 114 7.92 3.83 9.18
N LEU A 115 6.80 3.15 8.82
CA LEU A 115 6.60 2.52 7.53
C LEU A 115 5.16 2.66 7.08
N ILE A 116 4.93 3.08 5.84
CA ILE A 116 3.61 3.06 5.23
C ILE A 116 3.65 2.24 3.95
N ILE A 117 2.83 1.19 3.92
CA ILE A 117 2.62 0.35 2.75
C ILE A 117 1.53 0.97 1.89
N CYS A 118 1.85 1.30 0.64
CA CYS A 118 0.99 2.05 -0.27
C CYS A 118 0.38 1.14 -1.36
N PRO A 119 -0.94 1.22 -1.59
CA PRO A 119 -1.58 0.53 -2.70
C PRO A 119 -1.19 1.19 -4.01
N THR A 120 -0.96 0.37 -5.05
CA THR A 120 -0.41 0.86 -6.32
C THR A 120 -1.01 0.08 -7.49
N LEU A 121 -1.34 0.78 -8.57
CA LEU A 121 -1.73 0.18 -9.85
C LEU A 121 -0.56 0.06 -10.83
N ALA A 122 0.34 1.05 -10.83
CA ALA A 122 1.58 1.04 -11.58
C ALA A 122 2.65 1.80 -10.81
N ALA A 123 3.90 1.43 -10.98
CA ALA A 123 5.05 2.20 -10.51
C ALA A 123 6.16 2.20 -11.57
N ASP A 124 7.00 3.22 -11.56
CA ASP A 124 8.23 3.28 -12.35
C ASP A 124 9.47 3.12 -11.44
N ILE A 125 10.63 2.91 -12.04
CA ILE A 125 11.91 2.76 -11.34
C ILE A 125 12.37 4.01 -10.57
N HIS A 126 11.67 5.15 -10.74
CA HIS A 126 11.93 6.38 -9.99
C HIS A 126 11.04 6.52 -8.75
N GLY A 127 10.21 5.50 -8.47
CA GLY A 127 9.30 5.50 -7.33
C GLY A 127 8.00 6.27 -7.55
N ASN A 128 7.77 6.81 -8.75
CA ASN A 128 6.49 7.41 -9.06
C ASN A 128 5.42 6.32 -9.17
N ARG A 129 4.21 6.60 -8.68
CA ARG A 129 3.13 5.61 -8.70
C ARG A 129 1.84 6.16 -9.31
N ILE A 130 1.05 5.25 -9.86
CA ILE A 130 -0.33 5.49 -10.27
C ILE A 130 -1.23 4.74 -9.29
N GLY A 131 -2.05 5.48 -8.57
CA GLY A 131 -3.14 4.96 -7.74
C GLY A 131 -4.49 5.06 -8.44
N TYR A 132 -5.58 4.99 -7.67
CA TYR A 132 -6.96 5.08 -8.19
C TYR A 132 -7.41 6.50 -8.59
N GLY A 133 -6.59 7.53 -8.37
CA GLY A 133 -6.84 8.90 -8.83
C GLY A 133 -7.62 9.78 -7.85
N GLN A 134 -7.81 9.36 -6.59
CA GLN A 134 -8.47 10.18 -5.56
C GLN A 134 -7.49 11.03 -4.74
N GLY A 135 -6.17 10.77 -4.86
CA GLY A 135 -5.11 11.49 -4.17
C GLY A 135 -5.12 11.39 -2.64
N TYR A 136 -5.86 10.43 -2.06
CA TYR A 136 -5.91 10.26 -0.60
C TYR A 136 -4.54 9.97 0.00
N TYR A 137 -3.80 9.04 -0.59
CA TYR A 137 -2.46 8.70 -0.13
C TYR A 137 -1.50 9.87 -0.27
N ASP A 138 -1.48 10.56 -1.41
CA ASP A 138 -0.55 11.68 -1.63
C ASP A 138 -0.75 12.77 -0.59
N ARG A 139 -2.00 13.17 -0.33
CA ARG A 139 -2.30 14.15 0.72
C ARG A 139 -1.94 13.70 2.13
N TYR A 140 -2.00 12.40 2.41
CA TYR A 140 -1.64 11.85 3.71
C TYR A 140 -0.12 11.74 3.89
N LEU A 141 0.57 11.18 2.89
CA LEU A 141 2.01 10.93 2.92
C LEU A 141 2.83 12.22 3.10
N LEU A 142 2.35 13.36 2.58
CA LEU A 142 2.97 14.68 2.83
C LEU A 142 3.07 15.04 4.33
N LYS A 143 2.24 14.43 5.18
CA LYS A 143 2.24 14.66 6.63
C LYS A 143 3.05 13.61 7.40
N ALA A 144 3.31 12.46 6.81
CA ALA A 144 4.01 11.33 7.42
C ALA A 144 5.53 11.44 7.22
N VAL A 145 6.11 12.51 7.72
CA VAL A 145 7.48 12.95 7.43
C VAL A 145 8.57 12.01 7.97
N ASN A 146 8.24 11.17 8.96
CA ASN A 146 9.17 10.22 9.57
C ASN A 146 9.13 8.83 8.90
N ALA A 147 8.05 8.55 8.13
CA ALA A 147 7.82 7.23 7.58
C ALA A 147 8.61 6.98 6.28
N LYS A 148 8.99 5.71 6.08
CA LYS A 148 9.37 5.21 4.75
C LYS A 148 8.16 4.69 4.00
N PHE A 149 8.09 4.95 2.69
CA PHE A 149 6.96 4.59 1.84
C PHE A 149 7.34 3.44 0.93
N VAL A 150 6.57 2.36 0.99
CA VAL A 150 6.79 1.16 0.16
C VAL A 150 5.54 0.89 -0.67
N ALA A 151 5.67 0.79 -1.97
CA ALA A 151 4.63 0.24 -2.83
C ALA A 151 4.79 -1.28 -2.96
N LEU A 152 3.74 -2.04 -2.66
CA LEU A 152 3.67 -3.46 -3.02
C LEU A 152 3.05 -3.57 -4.41
N ILE A 153 3.77 -4.18 -5.32
CA ILE A 153 3.37 -4.33 -6.73
C ILE A 153 3.62 -5.76 -7.21
N PHE A 154 2.79 -6.24 -8.11
CA PHE A 154 3.18 -7.40 -8.92
C PHE A 154 4.21 -6.95 -9.95
N ASP A 155 5.12 -7.84 -10.32
CA ASP A 155 6.20 -7.56 -11.26
C ASP A 155 5.71 -6.83 -12.53
N PHE A 156 4.58 -7.25 -13.07
CA PHE A 156 3.98 -6.61 -14.25
C PHE A 156 3.43 -5.19 -14.05
N GLN A 157 3.39 -4.69 -12.81
CA GLN A 157 2.97 -3.33 -12.48
C GLN A 157 4.17 -2.35 -12.41
N LEU A 158 5.40 -2.88 -12.43
CA LEU A 158 6.60 -2.08 -12.67
C LEU A 158 6.70 -1.81 -14.18
N ILE A 159 6.60 -0.54 -14.57
CA ILE A 159 6.61 -0.14 -15.98
C ILE A 159 7.91 0.59 -16.33
N ASP A 160 8.37 0.39 -17.57
CA ASP A 160 9.60 1.03 -18.06
C ASP A 160 9.40 2.51 -18.36
N GLU A 161 8.16 2.89 -18.76
CA GLU A 161 7.86 4.28 -19.06
C GLU A 161 7.84 5.12 -17.79
N ARG A 162 8.49 6.29 -17.86
CA ARG A 162 8.50 7.23 -16.74
C ARG A 162 7.09 7.80 -16.50
N ILE A 163 6.60 7.66 -15.30
CA ILE A 163 5.36 8.29 -14.86
C ILE A 163 5.62 9.78 -14.62
N ILE A 164 4.90 10.64 -15.33
CA ILE A 164 4.98 12.08 -15.11
C ILE A 164 4.29 12.40 -13.79
N ALA A 165 5.08 12.72 -12.77
CA ALA A 165 4.56 13.13 -11.46
C ALA A 165 3.95 14.53 -11.54
N GLU A 166 2.85 14.72 -10.82
CA GLU A 166 2.26 16.03 -10.56
C GLU A 166 2.89 16.64 -9.29
N PRO A 167 2.82 17.96 -9.08
CA PRO A 167 3.52 18.62 -7.95
C PRO A 167 3.11 18.09 -6.56
N HIS A 168 1.95 17.46 -6.45
CA HIS A 168 1.44 16.89 -5.21
C HIS A 168 1.62 15.37 -5.09
N ASP A 169 2.14 14.71 -6.14
CA ASP A 169 2.43 13.28 -6.09
C ASP A 169 3.64 13.00 -5.19
N VAL A 170 3.52 12.03 -4.29
CA VAL A 170 4.60 11.60 -3.40
C VAL A 170 5.22 10.32 -3.93
N SER A 171 6.53 10.38 -4.25
CA SER A 171 7.27 9.19 -4.70
C SER A 171 7.57 8.24 -3.55
N MET A 172 7.64 6.96 -3.85
CA MET A 172 7.98 5.91 -2.91
C MET A 172 9.47 5.90 -2.60
N ASP A 173 9.82 5.46 -1.38
CA ASP A 173 11.22 5.18 -1.03
C ASP A 173 11.64 3.80 -1.53
N TYR A 174 10.70 2.85 -1.59
CA TYR A 174 10.92 1.47 -2.02
C TYR A 174 9.77 0.94 -2.87
N LEU A 175 10.10 0.02 -3.77
CA LEU A 175 9.14 -0.84 -4.47
C LEU A 175 9.42 -2.29 -4.08
N CYS A 176 8.39 -3.05 -3.79
CA CYS A 176 8.51 -4.48 -3.46
C CYS A 176 7.66 -5.30 -4.41
N ASN A 177 8.30 -6.20 -5.17
CA ASN A 177 7.65 -7.15 -6.06
C ASN A 177 7.93 -8.60 -5.64
N GLU A 178 7.58 -9.58 -6.47
CA GLU A 178 7.78 -11.01 -6.19
C GLU A 178 9.26 -11.39 -6.07
N ASN A 179 10.16 -10.60 -6.64
CA ASN A 179 11.57 -10.93 -6.81
C ASN A 179 12.45 -10.20 -5.80
N GLU A 180 12.15 -8.93 -5.52
CA GLU A 180 13.05 -8.07 -4.76
C GLU A 180 12.37 -6.87 -4.08
N LEU A 181 13.11 -6.26 -3.15
CA LEU A 181 12.83 -4.94 -2.58
C LEU A 181 13.80 -3.94 -3.21
N ILE A 182 13.29 -3.09 -4.08
CA ILE A 182 14.05 -2.08 -4.82
C ILE A 182 14.08 -0.79 -4.00
N GLN A 183 15.25 -0.34 -3.60
CA GLN A 183 15.43 0.97 -2.96
C GLN A 183 15.51 2.06 -4.01
N ILE A 184 14.72 3.13 -3.84
CA ILE A 184 14.66 4.29 -4.74
C ILE A 184 15.43 5.48 -4.16
N LYS A 185 15.33 5.69 -2.84
CA LYS A 185 15.95 6.82 -2.11
C LYS A 185 16.79 6.35 -0.94
#